data_3afa1d482f42aec70d3803a791889581
#
_entry.id   3afa1d482f42aec70d3803a791889581
#
_cell.length_a   1.000
_cell.length_b   1.000
_cell.length_c   1.000
_cell.angle_alpha   90.00
_cell.angle_beta   90.00
_cell.angle_gamma   90.00
#
_symmetry.space_group_name_H-M   'P 1'
#
loop_
_entity.id
_entity.type
_entity.pdbx_description
1 polymer ?
#
loop_
_entity_poly.entity_id
_entity_poly.type
_entity_poly.pdbx_seq_one_letter_code
_entity_poly.pdbx_strand_id
1 'polypeptide(L)'
;MSQSTATASGQNSPSANVDDSEIAKFSELASRWWDPSSEFKPLHQINPLRLNHIDNRIGLDGKRVLDVGCGGGILAESMAARGARVTGIDLSAAALSVARLHLLESGEQVEYLDIAAEAMAAQSPGQFDVVTCLEMLEHVPDPASTVRACCELVRPGGKVFFSTINRNPKSWLFAIVGAEYVLQLLPKGTHEFKKFIKPSELAGYCREAGLGVAELTGMTYNPVTKIYRLGKDVDVNYIMTCERPG
;
A
#
# COMPACT_ATOMS: atom_id res chain seq x y z
N MET A 1 23.94 -20.00 -52.58
CA MET A 1 24.02 -20.10 -51.11
C MET A 1 23.86 -18.67 -50.54
N SER A 2 22.62 -18.30 -50.20
CA SER A 2 22.33 -16.99 -49.61
C SER A 2 21.77 -17.25 -48.21
N GLN A 3 22.53 -16.86 -47.21
CA GLN A 3 22.09 -16.90 -45.80
C GLN A 3 21.23 -15.67 -45.52
N SER A 4 19.96 -15.90 -45.20
CA SER A 4 19.06 -14.87 -44.67
C SER A 4 19.30 -14.72 -43.16
N THR A 5 19.81 -13.59 -42.77
CA THR A 5 19.90 -13.17 -41.36
C THR A 5 18.55 -12.65 -40.88
N ALA A 6 17.86 -13.46 -40.09
CA ALA A 6 16.66 -13.02 -39.39
C ALA A 6 17.07 -12.07 -38.24
N THR A 7 16.71 -10.80 -38.35
CA THR A 7 16.78 -9.81 -37.28
C THR A 7 15.68 -10.13 -36.25
N ALA A 8 16.09 -10.52 -35.05
CA ALA A 8 15.20 -10.64 -33.92
C ALA A 8 14.70 -9.24 -33.51
N SER A 9 13.40 -9.00 -33.71
CA SER A 9 12.69 -7.84 -33.17
C SER A 9 12.64 -7.98 -31.65
N GLY A 10 13.42 -7.13 -30.94
CA GLY A 10 13.31 -6.96 -29.50
C GLY A 10 11.90 -6.49 -29.15
N GLN A 11 11.12 -7.35 -28.54
CA GLN A 11 9.89 -6.95 -27.89
C GLN A 11 10.29 -6.11 -26.65
N ASN A 12 10.03 -4.79 -26.72
CA ASN A 12 10.04 -3.94 -25.55
C ASN A 12 8.95 -4.46 -24.60
N SER A 13 9.34 -5.21 -23.57
CA SER A 13 8.49 -5.43 -22.41
C SER A 13 8.12 -4.06 -21.84
N PRO A 14 6.84 -3.79 -21.51
CA PRO A 14 6.49 -2.54 -20.85
C PRO A 14 7.36 -2.43 -19.59
N SER A 15 8.00 -1.26 -19.41
CA SER A 15 8.79 -0.99 -18.21
C SER A 15 7.91 -1.26 -17.00
N ALA A 16 8.38 -2.09 -16.07
CA ALA A 16 7.66 -2.36 -14.84
C ALA A 16 7.33 -1.02 -14.14
N ASN A 17 6.15 -0.92 -13.52
CA ASN A 17 5.75 0.27 -12.74
C ASN A 17 6.50 0.30 -11.40
N VAL A 18 7.82 0.51 -11.46
CA VAL A 18 8.78 0.32 -10.37
C VAL A 18 9.71 1.51 -10.29
N ASP A 19 9.94 2.02 -9.09
CA ASP A 19 10.99 2.99 -8.75
C ASP A 19 12.06 2.28 -7.90
N ASP A 20 13.15 1.87 -8.55
CA ASP A 20 14.24 1.13 -7.88
C ASP A 20 14.86 1.90 -6.71
N SER A 21 14.83 3.23 -6.75
CA SER A 21 15.35 4.08 -5.68
C SER A 21 14.47 4.02 -4.42
N GLU A 22 13.16 3.92 -4.60
CA GLU A 22 12.21 3.71 -3.49
C GLU A 22 12.39 2.31 -2.88
N ILE A 23 12.50 1.27 -3.70
CA ILE A 23 12.76 -0.09 -3.22
C ILE A 23 14.06 -0.14 -2.42
N ALA A 24 15.12 0.51 -2.89
CA ALA A 24 16.40 0.54 -2.18
C ALA A 24 16.29 1.20 -0.80
N LYS A 25 15.58 2.33 -0.68
CA LYS A 25 15.34 3.02 0.61
C LYS A 25 14.67 2.10 1.63
N PHE A 26 13.57 1.45 1.24
CA PHE A 26 12.87 0.53 2.15
C PHE A 26 13.71 -0.71 2.49
N SER A 27 14.50 -1.19 1.55
CA SER A 27 15.38 -2.35 1.76
C SER A 27 16.49 -2.05 2.78
N GLU A 28 17.07 -0.86 2.76
CA GLU A 28 18.07 -0.43 3.76
C GLU A 28 17.52 -0.38 5.18
N LEU A 29 16.24 -0.04 5.33
CA LEU A 29 15.58 0.08 6.62
C LEU A 29 14.89 -1.22 7.08
N ALA A 30 14.85 -2.25 6.25
CA ALA A 30 14.03 -3.45 6.45
C ALA A 30 14.25 -4.12 7.80
N SER A 31 15.50 -4.23 8.28
CA SER A 31 15.82 -4.87 9.57
C SER A 31 15.18 -4.21 10.80
N ARG A 32 14.68 -2.97 10.65
CA ARG A 32 14.07 -2.18 11.73
C ARG A 32 12.56 -2.13 11.65
N TRP A 33 11.94 -2.86 10.70
CA TRP A 33 10.51 -2.77 10.40
C TRP A 33 9.62 -3.02 11.62
N TRP A 34 9.99 -4.00 12.44
CA TRP A 34 9.25 -4.39 13.64
C TRP A 34 9.72 -3.72 14.94
N ASP A 35 10.72 -2.83 14.87
CA ASP A 35 11.11 -2.01 15.99
C ASP A 35 10.13 -0.81 16.15
N PRO A 36 9.27 -0.80 17.20
CA PRO A 36 8.29 0.28 17.40
C PRO A 36 8.89 1.63 17.78
N SER A 37 10.21 1.70 17.97
CA SER A 37 10.95 2.93 18.20
C SER A 37 11.65 3.47 16.93
N SER A 38 11.66 2.69 15.85
CA SER A 38 12.29 3.01 14.58
C SER A 38 11.52 4.04 13.75
N GLU A 39 11.96 4.28 12.53
CA GLU A 39 11.30 5.09 11.51
C GLU A 39 9.90 4.56 11.17
N PHE A 40 9.63 3.27 11.39
CA PHE A 40 8.34 2.64 11.17
C PHE A 40 7.34 2.80 12.32
N LYS A 41 7.73 3.49 13.41
CA LYS A 41 6.85 3.80 14.53
C LYS A 41 5.48 4.37 14.13
N PRO A 42 5.38 5.31 13.18
CA PRO A 42 4.07 5.80 12.73
C PRO A 42 3.19 4.68 12.17
N LEU A 43 3.75 3.73 11.40
CA LEU A 43 3.00 2.60 10.86
C LEU A 43 2.43 1.71 11.96
N HIS A 44 3.22 1.41 13.00
CA HIS A 44 2.73 0.67 14.18
C HIS A 44 1.59 1.40 14.90
N GLN A 45 1.70 2.73 15.03
CA GLN A 45 0.68 3.53 15.73
C GLN A 45 -0.64 3.64 14.95
N ILE A 46 -0.59 3.72 13.63
CA ILE A 46 -1.79 3.83 12.78
C ILE A 46 -2.39 2.46 12.43
N ASN A 47 -1.63 1.38 12.52
CA ASN A 47 -2.07 0.05 12.12
C ASN A 47 -3.38 -0.41 12.80
N PRO A 48 -3.59 -0.24 14.14
CA PRO A 48 -4.85 -0.60 14.76
C PRO A 48 -6.06 0.17 14.21
N LEU A 49 -5.87 1.43 13.80
CA LEU A 49 -6.94 2.25 13.21
C LEU A 49 -7.30 1.73 11.81
N ARG A 50 -6.29 1.43 10.98
CA ARG A 50 -6.47 0.88 9.63
C ARG A 50 -7.12 -0.49 9.68
N LEU A 51 -6.60 -1.39 10.51
CA LEU A 51 -7.15 -2.72 10.71
C LEU A 51 -8.62 -2.69 11.14
N ASN A 52 -8.97 -1.89 12.16
CA ASN A 52 -10.34 -1.76 12.63
C ASN A 52 -11.25 -1.10 11.57
N HIS A 53 -10.73 -0.13 10.80
CA HIS A 53 -11.47 0.49 9.70
C HIS A 53 -11.86 -0.53 8.64
N ILE A 54 -10.94 -1.40 8.26
CA ILE A 54 -11.14 -2.46 7.28
C ILE A 54 -12.12 -3.51 7.84
N ASP A 55 -11.82 -4.06 9.01
CA ASP A 55 -12.57 -5.14 9.63
C ASP A 55 -14.05 -4.79 9.89
N ASN A 56 -14.31 -3.57 10.40
CA ASN A 56 -15.67 -3.06 10.62
C ASN A 56 -16.52 -2.93 9.34
N ARG A 57 -15.89 -2.89 8.15
CA ARG A 57 -16.60 -2.73 6.87
C ARG A 57 -16.82 -4.01 6.10
N ILE A 58 -16.07 -5.06 6.43
CA ILE A 58 -16.10 -6.31 5.66
C ILE A 58 -16.18 -7.57 6.52
N GLY A 59 -15.77 -7.52 7.80
CA GLY A 59 -15.53 -8.72 8.61
C GLY A 59 -14.42 -9.56 8.00
N LEU A 60 -13.21 -9.51 8.55
CA LEU A 60 -12.01 -10.15 7.98
C LEU A 60 -12.04 -11.67 8.07
N ASP A 61 -12.74 -12.24 9.06
CA ASP A 61 -12.77 -13.68 9.29
C ASP A 61 -13.17 -14.48 8.04
N GLY A 62 -12.32 -15.43 7.65
CA GLY A 62 -12.47 -16.28 6.48
C GLY A 62 -12.28 -15.59 5.12
N LYS A 63 -12.04 -14.28 5.05
CA LYS A 63 -11.84 -13.53 3.80
C LYS A 63 -10.49 -13.80 3.18
N ARG A 64 -10.45 -13.82 1.86
CA ARG A 64 -9.21 -13.82 1.07
C ARG A 64 -8.79 -12.37 0.87
N VAL A 65 -7.65 -11.98 1.43
CA VAL A 65 -7.14 -10.62 1.42
C VAL A 65 -5.80 -10.55 0.70
N LEU A 66 -5.63 -9.58 -0.18
CA LEU A 66 -4.34 -9.22 -0.75
C LEU A 66 -3.89 -7.88 -0.14
N ASP A 67 -2.66 -7.85 0.39
CA ASP A 67 -2.00 -6.62 0.84
C ASP A 67 -0.91 -6.23 -0.16
N VAL A 68 -1.16 -5.16 -0.91
CA VAL A 68 -0.27 -4.65 -1.98
C VAL A 68 0.68 -3.61 -1.39
N GLY A 69 1.99 -3.84 -1.56
CA GLY A 69 3.01 -3.06 -0.88
C GLY A 69 3.05 -3.39 0.62
N CYS A 70 3.03 -4.68 0.97
CA CYS A 70 2.89 -5.14 2.35
C CYS A 70 4.11 -4.83 3.22
N GLY A 71 5.26 -4.49 2.63
CA GLY A 71 6.52 -4.22 3.33
C GLY A 71 6.91 -5.36 4.26
N GLY A 72 7.22 -5.04 5.51
CA GLY A 72 7.56 -6.02 6.56
C GLY A 72 6.36 -6.71 7.21
N GLY A 73 5.13 -6.57 6.66
CA GLY A 73 3.99 -7.40 7.02
C GLY A 73 3.11 -6.92 8.18
N ILE A 74 3.30 -5.70 8.71
CA ILE A 74 2.55 -5.22 9.90
C ILE A 74 1.04 -5.33 9.74
N LEU A 75 0.49 -4.87 8.61
CA LEU A 75 -0.96 -4.96 8.37
C LEU A 75 -1.38 -6.38 7.98
N ALA A 76 -0.60 -7.03 7.12
CA ALA A 76 -0.86 -8.39 6.65
C ALA A 76 -1.02 -9.38 7.81
N GLU A 77 -0.07 -9.41 8.76
CA GLU A 77 -0.15 -10.26 9.94
C GLU A 77 -1.32 -9.88 10.86
N SER A 78 -1.58 -8.58 11.01
CA SER A 78 -2.73 -8.12 11.82
C SER A 78 -4.07 -8.54 11.22
N MET A 79 -4.19 -8.61 9.88
CA MET A 79 -5.39 -9.13 9.21
C MET A 79 -5.48 -10.66 9.34
N ALA A 80 -4.36 -11.38 9.27
CA ALA A 80 -4.32 -12.82 9.52
C ALA A 80 -4.78 -13.16 10.95
N ALA A 81 -4.32 -12.39 11.95
CA ALA A 81 -4.76 -12.52 13.35
C ALA A 81 -6.27 -12.27 13.55
N ARG A 82 -6.95 -11.65 12.57
CA ARG A 82 -8.42 -11.50 12.53
C ARG A 82 -9.12 -12.61 11.73
N GLY A 83 -8.41 -13.70 11.40
CA GLY A 83 -8.95 -14.85 10.69
C GLY A 83 -8.97 -14.73 9.17
N ALA A 84 -8.36 -13.70 8.58
CA ALA A 84 -8.24 -13.58 7.13
C ALA A 84 -7.19 -14.55 6.57
N ARG A 85 -7.40 -15.00 5.32
CA ARG A 85 -6.39 -15.69 4.51
C ARG A 85 -5.65 -14.64 3.70
N VAL A 86 -4.46 -14.26 4.15
CA VAL A 86 -3.74 -13.11 3.63
C VAL A 86 -2.61 -13.54 2.71
N THR A 87 -2.54 -12.89 1.55
CA THR A 87 -1.36 -12.85 0.68
C THR A 87 -0.81 -11.42 0.73
N GLY A 88 0.47 -11.26 1.02
CA GLY A 88 1.18 -9.98 0.97
C GLY A 88 2.12 -9.95 -0.24
N ILE A 89 2.10 -8.87 -1.02
CA ILE A 89 3.03 -8.68 -2.13
C ILE A 89 3.84 -7.40 -1.96
N ASP A 90 5.13 -7.48 -2.28
CA ASP A 90 6.06 -6.36 -2.27
C ASP A 90 7.20 -6.63 -3.24
N LEU A 91 7.94 -5.61 -3.67
CA LEU A 91 9.11 -5.74 -4.52
C LEU A 91 10.44 -5.64 -3.74
N SER A 92 10.38 -5.29 -2.46
CA SER A 92 11.55 -5.32 -1.57
C SER A 92 11.74 -6.73 -0.99
N ALA A 93 12.62 -7.51 -1.59
CA ALA A 93 12.98 -8.84 -1.08
C ALA A 93 13.49 -8.78 0.38
N ALA A 94 14.15 -7.68 0.78
CA ALA A 94 14.60 -7.46 2.15
C ALA A 94 13.42 -7.29 3.13
N ALA A 95 12.41 -6.47 2.77
CA ALA A 95 11.20 -6.30 3.56
C ALA A 95 10.43 -7.62 3.70
N LEU A 96 10.25 -8.36 2.59
CA LEU A 96 9.60 -9.68 2.62
C LEU A 96 10.36 -10.70 3.45
N SER A 97 11.70 -10.62 3.47
CA SER A 97 12.50 -11.49 4.33
C SER A 97 12.25 -11.23 5.80
N VAL A 98 12.14 -9.96 6.19
CA VAL A 98 11.78 -9.55 7.56
C VAL A 98 10.35 -9.97 7.89
N ALA A 99 9.40 -9.80 6.98
CA ALA A 99 8.02 -10.25 7.16
C ALA A 99 7.95 -11.77 7.40
N ARG A 100 8.63 -12.58 6.58
CA ARG A 100 8.71 -14.04 6.77
C ARG A 100 9.37 -14.44 8.08
N LEU A 101 10.40 -13.70 8.52
CA LEU A 101 11.07 -13.98 9.79
C LEU A 101 10.14 -13.70 10.97
N HIS A 102 9.37 -12.58 10.93
CA HIS A 102 8.44 -12.24 12.01
C HIS A 102 7.27 -13.23 12.11
N LEU A 103 6.85 -13.88 11.01
CA LEU A 103 5.86 -14.96 11.08
C LEU A 103 6.30 -16.13 11.98
N LEU A 104 7.60 -16.37 12.13
CA LEU A 104 8.11 -17.40 13.05
C LEU A 104 7.92 -17.02 14.52
N GLU A 105 7.85 -15.71 14.80
CA GLU A 105 7.63 -15.19 16.16
C GLU A 105 6.13 -15.04 16.46
N SER A 106 5.35 -14.53 15.50
CA SER A 106 3.90 -14.29 15.68
C SER A 106 3.08 -15.58 15.60
N GLY A 107 3.55 -16.58 14.85
CA GLY A 107 2.81 -17.81 14.58
C GLY A 107 1.65 -17.65 13.61
N GLU A 108 1.47 -16.46 13.02
CA GLU A 108 0.45 -16.19 12.01
C GLU A 108 0.78 -16.84 10.66
N GLN A 109 -0.20 -16.92 9.77
CA GLN A 109 -0.04 -17.49 8.43
C GLN A 109 -0.35 -16.44 7.37
N VAL A 110 0.69 -15.98 6.68
CA VAL A 110 0.62 -15.07 5.53
C VAL A 110 1.50 -15.62 4.42
N GLU A 111 0.99 -15.63 3.20
CA GLU A 111 1.79 -15.92 2.01
C GLU A 111 2.44 -14.64 1.51
N TYR A 112 3.78 -14.57 1.51
CA TYR A 112 4.53 -13.42 1.00
C TYR A 112 5.17 -13.71 -0.34
N LEU A 113 4.86 -12.87 -1.36
CA LEU A 113 5.33 -13.04 -2.74
C LEU A 113 6.09 -11.78 -3.20
N ASP A 114 7.23 -12.01 -3.85
CA ASP A 114 8.00 -10.96 -4.55
C ASP A 114 7.44 -10.79 -5.95
N ILE A 115 6.43 -9.93 -6.08
CA ILE A 115 5.72 -9.70 -7.34
C ILE A 115 5.05 -8.34 -7.37
N ALA A 116 5.06 -7.66 -8.52
CA ALA A 116 4.33 -6.42 -8.73
C ALA A 116 2.80 -6.65 -8.80
N ALA A 117 2.02 -5.65 -8.40
CA ALA A 117 0.55 -5.72 -8.42
C ALA A 117 0.00 -6.03 -9.81
N GLU A 118 0.56 -5.45 -10.86
CA GLU A 118 0.17 -5.66 -12.26
C GLU A 118 0.45 -7.10 -12.72
N ALA A 119 1.59 -7.67 -12.32
CA ALA A 119 1.92 -9.05 -12.63
C ALA A 119 1.03 -10.03 -11.86
N MET A 120 0.71 -9.74 -10.60
CA MET A 120 -0.23 -10.52 -9.79
C MET A 120 -1.65 -10.47 -10.38
N ALA A 121 -2.09 -9.30 -10.90
CA ALA A 121 -3.39 -9.14 -11.54
C ALA A 121 -3.52 -10.02 -12.80
N ALA A 122 -2.44 -10.13 -13.59
CA ALA A 122 -2.42 -11.01 -14.75
C ALA A 122 -2.51 -12.51 -14.39
N GLN A 123 -2.02 -12.90 -13.20
CA GLN A 123 -2.00 -14.30 -12.75
C GLN A 123 -3.25 -14.71 -11.97
N SER A 124 -3.85 -13.79 -11.20
CA SER A 124 -4.90 -14.09 -10.24
C SER A 124 -6.07 -13.10 -10.25
N PRO A 125 -6.68 -12.81 -11.43
CA PRO A 125 -7.77 -11.84 -11.51
C PRO A 125 -9.00 -12.30 -10.71
N GLY A 126 -9.60 -11.36 -9.97
CA GLY A 126 -10.85 -11.58 -9.23
C GLY A 126 -10.76 -12.60 -8.09
N GLN A 127 -9.56 -12.85 -7.58
CA GLN A 127 -9.34 -13.89 -6.58
C GLN A 127 -9.58 -13.44 -5.14
N PHE A 128 -9.56 -12.14 -4.86
CA PHE A 128 -9.59 -11.63 -3.49
C PHE A 128 -10.93 -10.99 -3.14
N ASP A 129 -11.41 -11.24 -1.92
CA ASP A 129 -12.57 -10.53 -1.36
C ASP A 129 -12.24 -9.08 -1.06
N VAL A 130 -11.00 -8.85 -0.67
CA VAL A 130 -10.47 -7.55 -0.24
C VAL A 130 -9.06 -7.35 -0.80
N VAL A 131 -8.78 -6.13 -1.25
CA VAL A 131 -7.44 -5.68 -1.57
C VAL A 131 -7.13 -4.45 -0.73
N THR A 132 -5.97 -4.43 -0.08
CA THR A 132 -5.40 -3.26 0.60
C THR A 132 -4.19 -2.77 -0.16
N CYS A 133 -4.06 -1.44 -0.32
CA CYS A 133 -2.89 -0.78 -0.89
C CYS A 133 -2.71 0.53 -0.12
N LEU A 134 -1.97 0.46 1.00
CA LEU A 134 -1.90 1.53 1.98
C LEU A 134 -0.48 2.10 2.07
N GLU A 135 -0.36 3.43 1.95
CA GLU A 135 0.93 4.16 1.95
C GLU A 135 1.92 3.63 0.90
N MET A 136 1.44 3.31 -0.29
CA MET A 136 2.24 2.71 -1.36
C MET A 136 2.14 3.51 -2.68
N LEU A 137 0.99 4.10 -2.97
CA LEU A 137 0.73 4.75 -4.26
C LEU A 137 1.64 5.95 -4.53
N GLU A 138 2.13 6.63 -3.52
CA GLU A 138 3.10 7.72 -3.62
C GLU A 138 4.53 7.27 -3.97
N HIS A 139 4.78 5.96 -3.94
CA HIS A 139 6.10 5.37 -4.19
C HIS A 139 6.23 4.73 -5.57
N VAL A 140 5.16 4.70 -6.37
CA VAL A 140 5.17 4.14 -7.72
C VAL A 140 5.14 5.21 -8.81
N PRO A 141 5.76 4.96 -9.98
CA PRO A 141 5.75 5.90 -11.09
C PRO A 141 4.36 6.18 -11.69
N ASP A 142 3.50 5.16 -11.77
CA ASP A 142 2.12 5.25 -12.29
C ASP A 142 1.10 4.69 -11.27
N PRO A 143 0.60 5.53 -10.34
CA PRO A 143 -0.42 5.11 -9.39
C PRO A 143 -1.72 4.61 -10.05
N ALA A 144 -2.08 5.14 -11.22
CA ALA A 144 -3.28 4.70 -11.94
C ALA A 144 -3.16 3.25 -12.42
N SER A 145 -1.97 2.81 -12.82
CA SER A 145 -1.69 1.41 -13.17
C SER A 145 -1.92 0.49 -11.97
N THR A 146 -1.37 0.83 -10.83
CA THR A 146 -1.55 0.05 -9.60
C THR A 146 -3.00 0.00 -9.14
N VAL A 147 -3.74 1.12 -9.25
CA VAL A 147 -5.19 1.15 -8.96
C VAL A 147 -5.97 0.22 -9.89
N ARG A 148 -5.65 0.18 -11.19
CA ARG A 148 -6.25 -0.78 -12.14
C ARG A 148 -5.95 -2.21 -11.74
N ALA A 149 -4.71 -2.53 -11.40
CA ALA A 149 -4.31 -3.86 -10.94
C ALA A 149 -5.10 -4.27 -9.68
N CYS A 150 -5.26 -3.38 -8.71
CA CYS A 150 -6.08 -3.64 -7.51
C CYS A 150 -7.55 -3.93 -7.86
N CYS A 151 -8.11 -3.21 -8.85
CA CYS A 151 -9.46 -3.48 -9.34
C CYS A 151 -9.57 -4.85 -10.02
N GLU A 152 -8.58 -5.24 -10.80
CA GLU A 152 -8.56 -6.55 -11.47
C GLU A 152 -8.44 -7.70 -10.46
N LEU A 153 -7.66 -7.52 -9.39
CA LEU A 153 -7.39 -8.51 -8.34
C LEU A 153 -8.60 -8.76 -7.43
N VAL A 154 -9.37 -7.71 -7.11
CA VAL A 154 -10.56 -7.85 -6.28
C VAL A 154 -11.71 -8.47 -7.10
N ARG A 155 -12.48 -9.37 -6.50
CA ARG A 155 -13.66 -9.96 -7.17
C ARG A 155 -14.79 -8.94 -7.33
N PRO A 156 -15.74 -9.15 -8.25
CA PRO A 156 -17.00 -8.39 -8.28
C PRO A 156 -17.70 -8.41 -6.89
N GLY A 157 -18.18 -7.26 -6.42
CA GLY A 157 -18.74 -7.06 -5.08
C GLY A 157 -17.69 -7.05 -3.95
N GLY A 158 -16.40 -7.16 -4.26
CA GLY A 158 -15.31 -7.04 -3.28
C GLY A 158 -14.91 -5.59 -3.04
N LYS A 159 -14.09 -5.35 -2.02
CA LYS A 159 -13.68 -4.00 -1.61
C LYS A 159 -12.17 -3.78 -1.75
N VAL A 160 -11.82 -2.55 -2.08
CA VAL A 160 -10.44 -2.08 -2.13
C VAL A 160 -10.28 -0.91 -1.17
N PHE A 161 -9.21 -0.94 -0.39
CA PHE A 161 -8.82 0.13 0.53
C PHE A 161 -7.51 0.72 0.07
N PHE A 162 -7.52 2.02 -0.22
CA PHE A 162 -6.33 2.80 -0.52
C PHE A 162 -6.06 3.79 0.60
N SER A 163 -4.80 4.03 0.95
CA SER A 163 -4.42 5.20 1.73
C SER A 163 -3.17 5.85 1.18
N THR A 164 -3.08 7.16 1.32
CA THR A 164 -1.94 7.97 0.91
C THR A 164 -2.02 9.37 1.52
N ILE A 165 -0.98 10.17 1.30
CA ILE A 165 -0.89 11.54 1.77
C ILE A 165 -1.51 12.48 0.73
N ASN A 166 -2.38 13.39 1.20
CA ASN A 166 -3.04 14.38 0.35
C ASN A 166 -2.05 15.46 -0.12
N ARG A 167 -2.12 15.88 -1.37
CA ARG A 167 -1.27 16.96 -1.93
C ARG A 167 -1.88 18.33 -1.71
N ASN A 168 -1.57 18.96 -0.57
CA ASN A 168 -1.93 20.34 -0.24
C ASN A 168 -0.90 21.00 0.69
N PRO A 169 -0.95 22.34 0.92
CA PRO A 169 0.01 23.02 1.78
C PRO A 169 0.03 22.54 3.23
N LYS A 170 -1.11 22.07 3.76
CA LYS A 170 -1.20 21.56 5.14
C LYS A 170 -0.46 20.23 5.27
N SER A 171 -0.65 19.31 4.32
CA SER A 171 0.08 18.04 4.31
C SER A 171 1.59 18.25 4.13
N TRP A 172 1.99 19.20 3.27
CA TRP A 172 3.40 19.57 3.13
C TRP A 172 4.00 20.01 4.46
N LEU A 173 3.29 20.88 5.19
CA LEU A 173 3.75 21.38 6.47
C LEU A 173 3.84 20.25 7.53
N PHE A 174 2.84 19.38 7.60
CA PHE A 174 2.79 18.35 8.63
C PHE A 174 3.59 17.10 8.29
N ALA A 175 3.54 16.59 7.04
CA ALA A 175 4.24 15.37 6.64
C ALA A 175 5.73 15.61 6.40
N ILE A 176 6.10 16.71 5.73
CA ILE A 176 7.50 16.99 5.40
C ILE A 176 8.15 17.82 6.52
N VAL A 177 7.63 19.02 6.79
CA VAL A 177 8.28 19.90 7.76
C VAL A 177 8.10 19.37 9.19
N GLY A 178 6.89 18.93 9.54
CA GLY A 178 6.58 18.43 10.89
C GLY A 178 7.25 17.09 11.18
N ALA A 179 7.02 16.09 10.36
CA ALA A 179 7.50 14.72 10.61
C ALA A 179 9.00 14.54 10.35
N GLU A 180 9.53 15.11 9.28
CA GLU A 180 10.93 14.91 8.89
C GLU A 180 11.90 15.89 9.56
N TYR A 181 11.52 17.18 9.72
CA TYR A 181 12.44 18.21 10.20
C TYR A 181 12.24 18.61 11.66
N VAL A 182 11.00 18.69 12.14
CA VAL A 182 10.71 19.16 13.50
C VAL A 182 10.62 18.01 14.49
N LEU A 183 9.83 16.99 14.19
CA LEU A 183 9.61 15.85 15.09
C LEU A 183 10.61 14.71 14.87
N GLN A 184 11.34 14.73 13.76
CA GLN A 184 12.30 13.69 13.36
C GLN A 184 11.73 12.26 13.47
N LEU A 185 10.44 12.12 13.18
CA LEU A 185 9.73 10.83 13.18
C LEU A 185 10.09 9.99 11.98
N LEU A 186 10.53 10.64 10.89
CA LEU A 186 10.89 10.01 9.62
C LEU A 186 12.23 10.59 9.11
N PRO A 187 13.03 9.81 8.36
CA PRO A 187 14.22 10.31 7.70
C PRO A 187 13.90 11.46 6.74
N LYS A 188 14.84 12.40 6.60
CA LYS A 188 14.70 13.52 5.63
C LYS A 188 14.64 12.97 4.21
N GLY A 189 13.68 13.49 3.42
CA GLY A 189 13.48 13.06 2.04
C GLY A 189 12.68 11.77 1.89
N THR A 190 12.01 11.31 2.94
CA THR A 190 11.09 10.17 2.86
C THR A 190 9.91 10.48 1.93
N HIS A 191 9.46 11.73 1.89
CA HIS A 191 8.30 12.13 1.09
C HIS A 191 8.65 13.25 0.10
N GLU A 192 8.27 13.05 -1.15
CA GLU A 192 8.29 14.06 -2.20
C GLU A 192 6.89 14.63 -2.40
N PHE A 193 6.66 15.91 -2.10
CA PHE A 193 5.35 16.56 -2.20
C PHE A 193 4.66 16.35 -3.57
N LYS A 194 5.44 16.26 -4.65
CA LYS A 194 4.90 16.03 -6.01
C LYS A 194 4.27 14.65 -6.18
N LYS A 195 4.71 13.68 -5.39
CA LYS A 195 4.20 12.30 -5.41
C LYS A 195 2.92 12.11 -4.56
N PHE A 196 2.55 13.10 -3.73
CA PHE A 196 1.30 13.07 -2.96
C PHE A 196 0.10 13.11 -3.89
N ILE A 197 -0.98 12.44 -3.52
CA ILE A 197 -2.16 12.22 -4.36
C ILE A 197 -3.37 12.89 -3.72
N LYS A 198 -4.06 13.79 -4.46
CA LYS A 198 -5.30 14.38 -3.96
C LYS A 198 -6.43 13.34 -3.94
N PRO A 199 -7.38 13.42 -2.98
CA PRO A 199 -8.55 12.54 -2.98
C PRO A 199 -9.31 12.53 -4.29
N SER A 200 -9.41 13.69 -4.99
CA SER A 200 -10.07 13.79 -6.29
C SER A 200 -9.32 13.08 -7.42
N GLU A 201 -7.99 13.05 -7.38
CA GLU A 201 -7.16 12.33 -8.35
C GLU A 201 -7.30 10.83 -8.15
N LEU A 202 -7.15 10.35 -6.90
CA LEU A 202 -7.36 8.93 -6.59
C LEU A 202 -8.76 8.46 -6.95
N ALA A 203 -9.79 9.26 -6.65
CA ALA A 203 -11.16 8.98 -7.05
C ALA A 203 -11.32 8.94 -8.59
N GLY A 204 -10.55 9.73 -9.33
CA GLY A 204 -10.44 9.66 -10.80
C GLY A 204 -9.89 8.30 -11.24
N TYR A 205 -8.73 7.91 -10.73
CA TYR A 205 -8.11 6.61 -11.04
C TYR A 205 -9.02 5.43 -10.70
N CYS A 206 -9.71 5.48 -9.55
CA CYS A 206 -10.67 4.45 -9.17
C CYS A 206 -11.82 4.33 -10.17
N ARG A 207 -12.43 5.45 -10.58
CA ARG A 207 -13.54 5.43 -11.58
C ARG A 207 -13.07 4.93 -12.94
N GLU A 208 -11.91 5.36 -13.40
CA GLU A 208 -11.31 4.88 -14.66
C GLU A 208 -11.03 3.39 -14.63
N ALA A 209 -10.65 2.85 -13.47
CA ALA A 209 -10.45 1.42 -13.25
C ALA A 209 -11.75 0.63 -13.09
N GLY A 210 -12.92 1.29 -12.98
CA GLY A 210 -14.20 0.63 -12.76
C GLY A 210 -14.58 0.41 -11.30
N LEU A 211 -13.89 1.06 -10.36
CA LEU A 211 -14.22 1.05 -8.93
C LEU A 211 -15.19 2.18 -8.57
N GLY A 212 -16.22 1.86 -7.79
CA GLY A 212 -17.06 2.84 -7.11
C GLY A 212 -16.43 3.32 -5.79
N VAL A 213 -16.28 4.63 -5.60
CA VAL A 213 -15.83 5.19 -4.31
C VAL A 213 -17.00 5.16 -3.34
N ALA A 214 -16.89 4.38 -2.26
CA ALA A 214 -17.93 4.21 -1.25
C ALA A 214 -17.75 5.17 -0.07
N GLU A 215 -16.51 5.42 0.36
CA GLU A 215 -16.23 6.24 1.54
C GLU A 215 -14.84 6.90 1.44
N LEU A 216 -14.74 8.09 2.02
CA LEU A 216 -13.48 8.80 2.23
C LEU A 216 -13.35 9.14 3.72
N THR A 217 -12.31 8.64 4.37
CA THR A 217 -12.06 8.82 5.80
C THR A 217 -10.69 9.44 6.00
N GLY A 218 -10.62 10.56 6.70
CA GLY A 218 -9.36 11.21 7.04
C GLY A 218 -8.65 10.53 8.22
N MET A 219 -7.34 10.65 8.24
CA MET A 219 -6.51 10.26 9.36
C MET A 219 -5.69 11.46 9.84
N THR A 220 -5.87 11.84 11.10
CA THR A 220 -5.23 13.02 11.70
C THR A 220 -4.33 12.61 12.85
N TYR A 221 -3.25 13.38 13.05
CA TYR A 221 -2.32 13.25 14.18
C TYR A 221 -2.36 14.50 15.02
N ASN A 222 -2.51 14.35 16.34
CA ASN A 222 -2.39 15.44 17.29
C ASN A 222 -0.99 15.42 17.91
N PRO A 223 -0.12 16.42 17.62
CA PRO A 223 1.27 16.41 18.09
C PRO A 223 1.40 16.61 19.61
N VAL A 224 0.39 17.19 20.28
CA VAL A 224 0.39 17.40 21.74
C VAL A 224 0.08 16.09 22.47
N THR A 225 -0.99 15.40 22.05
CA THR A 225 -1.40 14.13 22.67
C THR A 225 -0.69 12.91 22.07
N LYS A 226 -0.01 13.09 20.93
CA LYS A 226 0.64 12.02 20.15
C LYS A 226 -0.32 10.89 19.72
N ILE A 227 -1.59 11.25 19.46
CA ILE A 227 -2.64 10.30 19.13
C ILE A 227 -3.09 10.50 17.69
N TYR A 228 -3.17 9.39 16.94
CA TYR A 228 -3.83 9.33 15.64
C TYR A 228 -5.33 9.05 15.80
N ARG A 229 -6.15 9.61 14.91
CA ARG A 229 -7.61 9.39 14.88
C ARG A 229 -8.13 9.36 13.45
N LEU A 230 -9.13 8.52 13.22
CA LEU A 230 -9.93 8.57 12.00
C LEU A 230 -11.06 9.59 12.16
N GLY A 231 -11.42 10.28 11.07
CA GLY A 231 -12.44 11.32 11.08
C GLY A 231 -12.75 11.86 9.68
N LYS A 232 -13.35 13.03 9.61
CA LYS A 232 -13.75 13.68 8.34
C LYS A 232 -12.66 14.56 7.71
N ASP A 233 -11.62 14.92 8.46
CA ASP A 233 -10.54 15.79 7.98
C ASP A 233 -9.57 14.97 7.13
N VAL A 234 -9.63 15.14 5.82
CA VAL A 234 -8.81 14.45 4.81
C VAL A 234 -7.62 15.28 4.35
N ASP A 235 -7.29 16.36 5.05
CA ASP A 235 -6.29 17.31 4.59
C ASP A 235 -4.87 16.77 4.59
N VAL A 236 -4.51 15.84 5.49
CA VAL A 236 -3.13 15.32 5.58
C VAL A 236 -3.04 13.91 5.04
N ASN A 237 -3.68 12.95 5.67
CA ASN A 237 -3.71 11.55 5.23
C ASN A 237 -5.16 11.07 5.18
N TYR A 238 -5.47 10.14 4.28
CA TYR A 238 -6.81 9.64 4.11
C TYR A 238 -6.83 8.17 3.69
N ILE A 239 -7.95 7.50 4.00
CA ILE A 239 -8.30 6.18 3.51
C ILE A 239 -9.49 6.33 2.57
N MET A 240 -9.37 5.80 1.36
CA MET A 240 -10.45 5.71 0.38
C MET A 240 -10.91 4.25 0.30
N THR A 241 -12.16 4.01 0.65
CA THR A 241 -12.81 2.71 0.51
C THR A 241 -13.55 2.66 -0.82
N CYS A 242 -13.22 1.69 -1.64
CA CYS A 242 -13.83 1.47 -2.94
C CYS A 242 -14.49 0.08 -3.01
N GLU A 243 -15.42 -0.07 -3.96
CA GLU A 243 -16.09 -1.34 -4.24
C GLU A 243 -16.06 -1.61 -5.74
N ARG A 244 -15.73 -2.85 -6.12
CA ARG A 244 -15.89 -3.29 -7.50
C ARG A 244 -17.36 -3.68 -7.72
N PRO A 245 -18.08 -3.07 -8.68
CA PRO A 245 -19.46 -3.45 -9.00
C PRO A 245 -19.57 -4.95 -9.31
N GLY A 246 -20.72 -5.55 -8.94
CA GLY A 246 -21.03 -6.95 -9.21
C GLY A 246 -21.42 -7.23 -10.65
#